data_4252d0752a0f6e66978957ab8f81dd0a
#
_entry.id   4252d0752a0f6e66978957ab8f81dd0a
#
_cell.length_a   1.000
_cell.length_b   1.000
_cell.length_c   1.000
_cell.angle_alpha   90.00
_cell.angle_beta   90.00
_cell.angle_gamma   90.00
#
_symmetry.space_group_name_H-M   'P 1'
#
loop_
_entity.id
_entity.type
_entity.pdbx_description
1 polymer ?
#
loop_
_entity_poly.entity_id
_entity_poly.type
_entity_poly.pdbx_seq_one_letter_code
_entity_poly.pdbx_strand_id
1 'polypeptide(L)'
;MEIQKLTKNSLWTLEHYARVRDKFRKEMIEHKKSRMVRLGENLTLHFEDAQTIKYQVQEILRIEKTFEEEGIVDELEAYNPLIPDGTNFKCTMMIEFSDEAVRREKLKSLKGIEDKVWVRVEGRDKVWAIADEDLASENDEKTSAVHFLRFELDEDMIKSLHYGVGMSIGVDHTQYSVSIDPVSLDLRNNLVKDLI
;
A
#
# COMPACT_ATOMS: atom_id res chain seq x y z
N MET A 1 -8.84 -0.38 -19.46
CA MET A 1 -7.38 -0.62 -19.69
C MET A 1 -6.98 -1.61 -18.62
N GLU A 2 -6.43 -2.77 -18.96
CA GLU A 2 -6.09 -3.79 -17.96
C GLU A 2 -4.85 -3.35 -17.18
N ILE A 3 -4.88 -3.42 -15.85
CA ILE A 3 -3.70 -3.17 -15.03
C ILE A 3 -2.77 -4.36 -15.17
N GLN A 4 -1.59 -4.14 -15.78
CA GLN A 4 -0.64 -5.20 -16.03
C GLN A 4 0.25 -5.44 -14.82
N LYS A 5 0.35 -6.69 -14.41
CA LYS A 5 1.38 -7.17 -13.47
C LYS A 5 2.77 -7.00 -14.08
N LEU A 6 3.77 -6.84 -13.22
CA LEU A 6 5.16 -6.76 -13.65
C LEU A 6 5.64 -8.11 -14.18
N THR A 7 6.46 -8.03 -15.20
CA THR A 7 7.18 -9.17 -15.78
C THR A 7 8.68 -8.84 -15.78
N LYS A 8 9.52 -9.83 -16.03
CA LYS A 8 10.97 -9.62 -16.20
C LYS A 8 11.26 -8.52 -17.24
N ASN A 9 10.49 -8.45 -18.32
CA ASN A 9 10.67 -7.46 -19.38
C ASN A 9 10.27 -6.02 -18.94
N SER A 10 9.51 -5.87 -17.88
CA SER A 10 9.17 -4.55 -17.30
C SER A 10 10.25 -4.02 -16.35
N LEU A 11 11.22 -4.87 -15.97
CA LEU A 11 12.35 -4.49 -15.13
C LEU A 11 13.56 -4.07 -15.97
N TRP A 12 14.41 -3.25 -15.38
CA TRP A 12 15.72 -2.92 -15.93
C TRP A 12 16.78 -3.92 -15.47
N THR A 13 17.81 -4.16 -16.29
CA THR A 13 18.99 -4.88 -15.81
C THR A 13 19.64 -4.11 -14.65
N LEU A 14 20.37 -4.78 -13.78
CA LEU A 14 21.01 -4.12 -12.63
C LEU A 14 22.02 -3.05 -13.06
N GLU A 15 22.73 -3.24 -14.20
CA GLU A 15 23.64 -2.25 -14.76
C GLU A 15 22.89 -1.01 -15.27
N HIS A 16 21.75 -1.21 -15.93
CA HIS A 16 20.93 -0.09 -16.38
C HIS A 16 20.33 0.64 -15.18
N TYR A 17 19.77 -0.12 -14.23
CA TYR A 17 19.18 0.43 -13.02
C TYR A 17 20.19 1.27 -12.22
N ALA A 18 21.43 0.81 -12.07
CA ALA A 18 22.48 1.56 -11.39
C ALA A 18 22.69 2.97 -12.00
N ARG A 19 22.52 3.12 -13.33
CA ARG A 19 22.68 4.41 -14.01
C ARG A 19 21.49 5.34 -13.83
N VAL A 20 20.27 4.80 -13.80
CA VAL A 20 19.03 5.60 -13.76
C VAL A 20 18.49 5.77 -12.33
N ARG A 21 19.02 5.02 -11.36
CA ARG A 21 18.49 4.89 -10.00
C ARG A 21 18.26 6.22 -9.29
N ASP A 22 19.21 7.13 -9.34
CA ASP A 22 19.11 8.39 -8.59
C ASP A 22 17.97 9.27 -9.11
N LYS A 23 17.75 9.27 -10.43
CA LYS A 23 16.61 9.95 -11.04
C LYS A 23 15.31 9.26 -10.68
N PHE A 24 15.24 7.95 -10.89
CA PHE A 24 14.05 7.16 -10.63
C PHE A 24 13.64 7.20 -9.14
N ARG A 25 14.61 7.15 -8.23
CA ARG A 25 14.36 7.30 -6.80
C ARG A 25 13.72 8.64 -6.45
N LYS A 26 14.18 9.75 -7.04
CA LYS A 26 13.59 11.07 -6.84
C LYS A 26 12.15 11.12 -7.33
N GLU A 27 11.89 10.58 -8.53
CA GLU A 27 10.54 10.47 -9.09
C GLU A 27 9.63 9.63 -8.19
N MET A 28 10.12 8.50 -7.66
CA MET A 28 9.35 7.64 -6.76
C MET A 28 9.07 8.28 -5.40
N ILE A 29 9.98 9.08 -4.85
CA ILE A 29 9.72 9.85 -3.63
C ILE A 29 8.52 10.79 -3.82
N GLU A 30 8.47 11.53 -4.92
CA GLU A 30 7.35 12.43 -5.21
C GLU A 30 6.07 11.64 -5.53
N HIS A 31 6.17 10.56 -6.30
CA HIS A 31 5.04 9.69 -6.59
C HIS A 31 4.42 9.10 -5.32
N LYS A 32 5.23 8.54 -4.42
CA LYS A 32 4.77 7.98 -3.13
C LYS A 32 4.14 9.03 -2.22
N LYS A 33 4.60 10.28 -2.24
CA LYS A 33 3.98 11.37 -1.46
C LYS A 33 2.51 11.60 -1.85
N SER A 34 2.20 11.52 -3.13
CA SER A 34 0.84 11.73 -3.65
C SER A 34 -0.09 10.52 -3.40
N ARG A 35 0.45 9.43 -2.86
CA ARG A 35 -0.24 8.16 -2.58
C ARG A 35 -0.16 7.76 -1.10
N MET A 36 0.23 8.69 -0.24
CA MET A 36 0.41 8.45 1.19
C MET A 36 -0.67 9.14 2.01
N VAL A 37 -1.18 8.44 3.02
CA VAL A 37 -2.14 8.97 4.00
C VAL A 37 -1.59 8.76 5.40
N ARG A 38 -1.54 9.84 6.19
CA ARG A 38 -1.26 9.75 7.61
C ARG A 38 -2.55 9.77 8.40
N LEU A 39 -2.84 8.70 9.09
CA LEU A 39 -3.96 8.59 10.02
C LEU A 39 -3.44 8.81 11.44
N GLY A 40 -3.49 10.08 11.90
CA GLY A 40 -2.90 10.48 13.17
C GLY A 40 -1.37 10.53 13.14
N GLU A 41 -0.74 10.32 14.30
CA GLU A 41 0.72 10.47 14.44
C GLU A 41 1.51 9.20 14.12
N ASN A 42 0.90 8.03 14.28
CA ASN A 42 1.62 6.76 14.33
C ASN A 42 1.18 5.74 13.29
N LEU A 43 0.24 6.06 12.39
CA LEU A 43 -0.23 5.15 11.36
C LEU A 43 -0.16 5.82 9.99
N THR A 44 0.53 5.18 9.06
CA THR A 44 0.68 5.66 7.69
C THR A 44 0.24 4.56 6.72
N LEU A 45 -0.58 4.92 5.73
CA LEU A 45 -0.96 4.08 4.61
C LEU A 45 -0.20 4.54 3.37
N HIS A 46 0.54 3.64 2.72
CA HIS A 46 1.21 3.83 1.44
C HIS A 46 0.46 3.03 0.38
N PHE A 47 -0.35 3.69 -0.45
CA PHE A 47 -1.08 3.02 -1.52
C PHE A 47 -0.13 2.62 -2.64
N GLU A 48 -0.12 1.34 -2.95
CA GLU A 48 0.76 0.75 -3.94
C GLU A 48 0.16 0.84 -5.36
N ASP A 49 1.03 0.83 -6.35
CA ASP A 49 0.72 0.67 -7.77
C ASP A 49 1.89 -0.04 -8.48
N ALA A 50 1.76 -0.25 -9.78
CA ALA A 50 2.81 -0.92 -10.56
C ALA A 50 4.17 -0.19 -10.51
N GLN A 51 4.19 1.15 -10.32
CA GLN A 51 5.43 1.91 -10.25
C GLN A 51 6.11 1.76 -8.89
N THR A 52 5.34 1.83 -7.79
CA THR A 52 5.88 1.65 -6.44
C THR A 52 6.43 0.24 -6.26
N ILE A 53 5.73 -0.76 -6.78
CA ILE A 53 6.16 -2.16 -6.72
C ILE A 53 7.37 -2.40 -7.62
N LYS A 54 7.39 -1.85 -8.84
CA LYS A 54 8.60 -1.90 -9.70
C LYS A 54 9.81 -1.33 -8.98
N TYR A 55 9.67 -0.19 -8.32
CA TYR A 55 10.77 0.42 -7.56
C TYR A 55 11.25 -0.51 -6.44
N GLN A 56 10.33 -1.11 -5.69
CA GLN A 56 10.66 -2.00 -4.59
C GLN A 56 11.40 -3.25 -5.08
N VAL A 57 10.89 -3.92 -6.10
CA VAL A 57 11.55 -5.09 -6.71
C VAL A 57 12.96 -4.72 -7.21
N GLN A 58 13.12 -3.59 -7.93
CA GLN A 58 14.43 -3.15 -8.41
C GLN A 58 15.43 -2.85 -7.28
N GLU A 59 14.98 -2.27 -6.16
CA GLU A 59 15.85 -2.04 -5.01
C GLU A 59 16.26 -3.35 -4.34
N ILE A 60 15.36 -4.32 -4.20
CA ILE A 60 15.64 -5.63 -3.62
C ILE A 60 16.66 -6.38 -4.48
N LEU A 61 16.38 -6.55 -5.78
CA LEU A 61 17.29 -7.21 -6.72
C LEU A 61 18.70 -6.59 -6.69
N ARG A 62 18.77 -5.25 -6.55
CA ARG A 62 20.04 -4.54 -6.44
C ARG A 62 20.77 -4.83 -5.12
N ILE A 63 20.06 -4.83 -3.99
CA ILE A 63 20.65 -5.03 -2.65
C ILE A 63 21.12 -6.47 -2.51
N GLU A 64 20.32 -7.42 -2.95
CA GLU A 64 20.61 -8.85 -2.86
C GLU A 64 21.52 -9.34 -4.00
N LYS A 65 21.78 -8.47 -4.99
CA LYS A 65 22.58 -8.80 -6.19
C LYS A 65 22.03 -10.00 -6.95
N THR A 66 20.71 -10.06 -7.08
CA THR A 66 20.00 -11.14 -7.77
C THR A 66 20.08 -10.93 -9.28
N PHE A 67 20.84 -11.78 -9.96
CA PHE A 67 21.03 -11.76 -11.42
C PHE A 67 20.32 -12.93 -12.09
N GLU A 68 20.12 -14.00 -11.33
CA GLU A 68 19.56 -15.24 -11.83
C GLU A 68 18.06 -15.08 -12.14
N GLU A 69 17.63 -15.68 -13.22
CA GLU A 69 16.24 -15.56 -13.69
C GLU A 69 15.23 -16.06 -12.66
N GLU A 70 15.53 -17.18 -12.02
CA GLU A 70 14.70 -17.80 -10.99
C GLU A 70 14.44 -16.84 -9.83
N GLY A 71 15.49 -16.23 -9.26
CA GLY A 71 15.34 -15.26 -8.17
C GLY A 71 14.59 -13.98 -8.59
N ILE A 72 14.71 -13.55 -9.86
CA ILE A 72 13.92 -12.42 -10.38
C ILE A 72 12.42 -12.79 -10.45
N VAL A 73 12.11 -14.02 -10.87
CA VAL A 73 10.72 -14.51 -10.94
C VAL A 73 10.14 -14.64 -9.54
N ASP A 74 10.88 -15.18 -8.58
CA ASP A 74 10.44 -15.31 -7.18
C ASP A 74 10.06 -13.95 -6.58
N GLU A 75 10.88 -12.92 -6.80
CA GLU A 75 10.56 -11.55 -6.35
C GLU A 75 9.32 -10.99 -7.04
N LEU A 76 9.16 -11.22 -8.33
CA LEU A 76 7.97 -10.79 -9.05
C LEU A 76 6.70 -11.50 -8.55
N GLU A 77 6.78 -12.79 -8.25
CA GLU A 77 5.66 -13.57 -7.69
C GLU A 77 5.29 -13.07 -6.29
N ALA A 78 6.27 -12.73 -5.46
CA ALA A 78 6.05 -12.21 -4.12
C ALA A 78 5.41 -10.81 -4.13
N TYR A 79 5.82 -9.92 -5.04
CA TYR A 79 5.40 -8.52 -5.02
C TYR A 79 4.25 -8.16 -5.97
N ASN A 80 4.03 -8.90 -7.05
CA ASN A 80 2.91 -8.68 -7.97
C ASN A 80 1.52 -8.70 -7.31
N PRO A 81 1.26 -9.53 -6.26
CA PRO A 81 -0.01 -9.48 -5.54
C PRO A 81 -0.32 -8.12 -4.90
N LEU A 82 0.69 -7.28 -4.65
CA LEU A 82 0.51 -5.94 -4.09
C LEU A 82 0.11 -4.87 -5.12
N ILE A 83 0.06 -5.20 -6.40
CA ILE A 83 -0.43 -4.30 -7.46
C ILE A 83 -1.96 -4.38 -7.50
N PRO A 84 -2.70 -3.26 -7.45
CA PRO A 84 -4.15 -3.23 -7.70
C PRO A 84 -4.52 -3.92 -8.99
N ASP A 85 -5.74 -4.46 -9.08
CA ASP A 85 -6.20 -5.19 -10.27
C ASP A 85 -7.30 -4.45 -11.06
N GLY A 86 -7.66 -3.24 -10.62
CA GLY A 86 -8.71 -2.43 -11.25
C GLY A 86 -10.01 -2.38 -10.47
N THR A 87 -10.19 -3.25 -9.48
CA THR A 87 -11.40 -3.29 -8.64
C THR A 87 -11.09 -2.96 -7.17
N ASN A 88 -9.84 -2.73 -6.84
CA ASN A 88 -9.41 -2.54 -5.45
C ASN A 88 -8.32 -1.48 -5.29
N PHE A 89 -8.15 -1.04 -4.05
CA PHE A 89 -6.94 -0.38 -3.61
C PHE A 89 -6.09 -1.35 -2.80
N LYS A 90 -4.77 -1.27 -2.95
CA LYS A 90 -3.82 -2.01 -2.13
C LYS A 90 -2.85 -1.04 -1.46
N CYS A 91 -2.55 -1.26 -0.21
CA CYS A 91 -1.62 -0.41 0.51
C CYS A 91 -0.78 -1.18 1.52
N THR A 92 0.40 -0.65 1.78
CA THR A 92 1.23 -1.02 2.93
C THR A 92 0.89 -0.10 4.09
N MET A 93 0.37 -0.65 5.17
CA MET A 93 0.14 0.06 6.43
C MET A 93 1.38 -0.04 7.30
N MET A 94 1.82 1.08 7.84
CA MET A 94 2.96 1.15 8.77
C MET A 94 2.53 1.75 10.10
N ILE A 95 2.89 1.08 11.21
CA ILE A 95 2.69 1.56 12.59
C ILE A 95 4.04 2.01 13.12
N GLU A 96 4.17 3.32 13.34
CA GLU A 96 5.46 3.98 13.56
C GLU A 96 5.55 4.60 14.96
N PHE A 97 6.41 4.05 15.80
CA PHE A 97 6.80 4.62 17.09
C PHE A 97 8.33 4.69 17.16
N SER A 98 8.87 5.85 17.50
CA SER A 98 10.33 6.08 17.55
C SER A 98 11.01 5.32 18.70
N ASP A 99 10.36 5.22 19.85
CA ASP A 99 10.86 4.50 21.02
C ASP A 99 10.50 3.01 20.93
N GLU A 100 11.47 2.13 21.12
CA GLU A 100 11.29 0.68 20.98
C GLU A 100 10.39 0.10 22.09
N ALA A 101 10.52 0.56 23.33
CA ALA A 101 9.71 0.07 24.44
C ALA A 101 8.26 0.50 24.29
N VAL A 102 8.03 1.78 23.92
CA VAL A 102 6.70 2.30 23.60
C VAL A 102 6.11 1.53 22.42
N ARG A 103 6.86 1.30 21.34
CA ARG A 103 6.40 0.54 20.18
C ARG A 103 5.94 -0.86 20.56
N ARG A 104 6.71 -1.58 21.38
CA ARG A 104 6.35 -2.93 21.83
C ARG A 104 5.02 -2.95 22.56
N GLU A 105 4.81 -2.05 23.51
CA GLU A 105 3.55 -1.98 24.27
C GLU A 105 2.38 -1.52 23.39
N LYS A 106 2.60 -0.56 22.49
CA LYS A 106 1.56 -0.10 21.58
C LYS A 106 1.13 -1.19 20.59
N LEU A 107 2.06 -1.95 20.00
CA LEU A 107 1.72 -3.06 19.11
C LEU A 107 0.90 -4.15 19.83
N LYS A 108 1.10 -4.38 21.13
CA LYS A 108 0.22 -5.26 21.91
C LYS A 108 -1.20 -4.70 22.02
N SER A 109 -1.34 -3.40 22.31
CA SER A 109 -2.64 -2.75 22.48
C SER A 109 -3.40 -2.53 21.16
N LEU A 110 -2.71 -2.57 20.03
CA LEU A 110 -3.26 -2.36 18.68
C LEU A 110 -3.54 -3.66 17.93
N LYS A 111 -3.55 -4.80 18.60
CA LYS A 111 -3.84 -6.09 17.96
C LYS A 111 -5.19 -6.06 17.24
N GLY A 112 -5.23 -6.49 15.98
CA GLY A 112 -6.40 -6.47 15.11
C GLY A 112 -6.71 -5.10 14.50
N ILE A 113 -5.77 -4.13 14.57
CA ILE A 113 -5.96 -2.79 13.96
C ILE A 113 -6.06 -2.88 12.45
N GLU A 114 -5.38 -3.84 11.81
CA GLU A 114 -5.39 -4.10 10.38
C GLU A 114 -6.80 -4.33 9.85
N ASP A 115 -7.67 -4.99 10.60
CA ASP A 115 -9.08 -5.24 10.25
C ASP A 115 -10.00 -4.04 10.53
N LYS A 116 -9.48 -2.98 11.12
CA LYS A 116 -10.24 -1.78 11.52
C LYS A 116 -9.93 -0.57 10.64
N VAL A 117 -9.11 -0.74 9.63
CA VAL A 117 -8.86 0.28 8.60
C VAL A 117 -9.96 0.19 7.54
N TRP A 118 -10.40 1.34 7.06
CA TRP A 118 -11.49 1.40 6.09
C TRP A 118 -11.28 2.54 5.09
N VAL A 119 -11.87 2.36 3.90
CA VAL A 119 -12.13 3.42 2.93
C VAL A 119 -13.64 3.59 2.75
N ARG A 120 -14.11 4.77 2.38
CA ARG A 120 -15.51 5.05 2.14
C ARG A 120 -15.67 6.00 0.96
N VAL A 121 -16.48 5.65 0.00
CA VAL A 121 -16.99 6.57 -1.02
C VAL A 121 -18.18 7.33 -0.43
N GLU A 122 -18.25 8.62 -0.65
CA GLU A 122 -19.33 9.47 -0.13
C GLU A 122 -20.70 8.93 -0.53
N GLY A 123 -21.59 8.81 0.45
CA GLY A 123 -22.93 8.23 0.25
C GLY A 123 -22.99 6.70 0.21
N ARG A 124 -21.86 6.01 0.45
CA ARG A 124 -21.76 4.54 0.52
C ARG A 124 -21.28 4.06 1.89
N ASP A 125 -21.43 2.77 2.13
CA ASP A 125 -20.91 2.12 3.34
C ASP A 125 -19.37 2.05 3.34
N LYS A 126 -18.79 1.82 4.52
CA LYS A 126 -17.35 1.58 4.67
C LYS A 126 -16.95 0.27 4.04
N VAL A 127 -15.87 0.30 3.28
CA VAL A 127 -15.16 -0.89 2.81
C VAL A 127 -14.00 -1.12 3.79
N TRP A 128 -14.07 -2.22 4.51
CA TRP A 128 -13.04 -2.61 5.48
C TRP A 128 -11.85 -3.25 4.78
N ALA A 129 -10.69 -3.06 5.35
CA ALA A 129 -9.47 -3.69 4.86
C ALA A 129 -9.57 -5.22 4.99
N ILE A 130 -9.04 -5.90 3.99
CA ILE A 130 -8.71 -7.32 4.04
C ILE A 130 -7.19 -7.35 4.23
N ALA A 131 -6.74 -7.79 5.40
CA ALA A 131 -5.32 -7.97 5.66
C ALA A 131 -4.82 -9.24 4.97
N ASP A 132 -3.57 -9.21 4.52
CA ASP A 132 -2.96 -10.36 3.85
C ASP A 132 -2.69 -11.47 4.87
N GLU A 133 -3.44 -12.56 4.76
CA GLU A 133 -3.42 -13.69 5.68
C GLU A 133 -2.13 -14.53 5.56
N ASP A 134 -1.39 -14.38 4.45
CA ASP A 134 -0.24 -15.23 4.11
C ASP A 134 1.07 -14.81 4.79
N LEU A 135 1.12 -13.65 5.40
CA LEU A 135 2.29 -13.23 6.15
C LEU A 135 2.07 -13.50 7.63
N ALA A 136 2.70 -14.56 8.14
CA ALA A 136 2.78 -14.92 9.55
C ALA A 136 3.50 -13.83 10.39
N SER A 137 2.98 -12.60 10.34
CA SER A 137 3.54 -11.41 10.96
C SER A 137 2.97 -11.13 12.34
N GLU A 138 1.86 -11.79 12.68
CA GLU A 138 1.30 -11.79 14.03
C GLU A 138 1.83 -12.95 14.85
N ASN A 139 2.13 -12.68 16.09
CA ASN A 139 2.23 -13.70 17.11
C ASN A 139 1.11 -13.49 18.16
N ASP A 140 0.89 -14.47 19.02
CA ASP A 140 -0.20 -14.43 20.03
C ASP A 140 -0.17 -13.21 20.96
N GLU A 141 0.94 -12.46 20.99
CA GLU A 141 1.15 -11.37 21.93
C GLU A 141 0.96 -9.96 21.33
N LYS A 142 1.26 -9.75 20.03
CA LYS A 142 1.24 -8.41 19.41
C LYS A 142 0.97 -8.47 17.91
N THR A 143 0.42 -7.34 17.34
CA THR A 143 0.33 -7.15 15.90
C THR A 143 1.68 -6.79 15.28
N SER A 144 1.81 -6.93 13.97
CA SER A 144 2.96 -6.44 13.20
C SER A 144 3.01 -4.91 13.15
N ALA A 145 4.19 -4.36 12.92
CA ALA A 145 4.35 -2.94 12.60
C ALA A 145 4.08 -2.62 11.12
N VAL A 146 3.97 -3.64 10.27
CA VAL A 146 3.71 -3.52 8.82
C VAL A 146 2.67 -4.54 8.43
N HIS A 147 1.63 -4.09 7.72
CA HIS A 147 0.58 -4.95 7.16
C HIS A 147 0.32 -4.57 5.71
N PHE A 148 -0.02 -5.55 4.88
CA PHE A 148 -0.50 -5.35 3.53
C PHE A 148 -2.02 -5.44 3.54
N LEU A 149 -2.68 -4.39 3.06
CA LEU A 149 -4.13 -4.24 3.11
C LEU A 149 -4.70 -4.12 1.71
N ARG A 150 -5.89 -4.68 1.51
CA ARG A 150 -6.66 -4.62 0.28
C ARG A 150 -8.08 -4.12 0.57
N PHE A 151 -8.59 -3.22 -0.25
CA PHE A 151 -9.95 -2.68 -0.16
C PHE A 151 -10.67 -2.98 -1.46
N GLU A 152 -11.61 -3.92 -1.43
CA GLU A 152 -12.42 -4.31 -2.60
C GLU A 152 -13.58 -3.34 -2.78
N LEU A 153 -13.68 -2.74 -3.95
CA LEU A 153 -14.73 -1.80 -4.31
C LEU A 153 -15.71 -2.46 -5.26
N ASP A 154 -16.99 -2.17 -5.06
CA ASP A 154 -18.01 -2.55 -6.04
C ASP A 154 -18.01 -1.61 -7.27
N GLU A 155 -18.69 -2.05 -8.35
CA GLU A 155 -18.76 -1.28 -9.59
C GLU A 155 -19.38 0.11 -9.42
N ASP A 156 -20.35 0.26 -8.52
CA ASP A 156 -21.02 1.54 -8.29
C ASP A 156 -20.12 2.52 -7.53
N MET A 157 -19.32 2.01 -6.59
CA MET A 157 -18.28 2.79 -5.91
C MET A 157 -17.23 3.28 -6.91
N ILE A 158 -16.75 2.38 -7.78
CA ILE A 158 -15.77 2.70 -8.82
C ILE A 158 -16.32 3.78 -9.76
N LYS A 159 -17.53 3.59 -10.29
CA LYS A 159 -18.20 4.58 -11.13
C LYS A 159 -18.35 5.93 -10.42
N SER A 160 -18.77 5.93 -9.16
CA SER A 160 -18.92 7.15 -8.35
C SER A 160 -17.59 7.90 -8.21
N LEU A 161 -16.50 7.18 -7.96
CA LEU A 161 -15.16 7.76 -7.89
C LEU A 161 -14.71 8.35 -9.22
N HIS A 162 -14.98 7.70 -10.33
CA HIS A 162 -14.72 8.26 -11.67
C HIS A 162 -15.54 9.52 -11.97
N TYR A 163 -16.74 9.63 -11.45
CA TYR A 163 -17.59 10.84 -11.55
C TYR A 163 -17.21 11.96 -10.59
N GLY A 164 -16.18 11.78 -9.78
CA GLY A 164 -15.69 12.85 -8.93
C GLY A 164 -16.25 12.84 -7.51
N VAL A 165 -17.00 11.83 -7.10
CA VAL A 165 -17.53 11.70 -5.73
C VAL A 165 -16.37 11.63 -4.72
N GLY A 166 -16.56 12.22 -3.54
CA GLY A 166 -15.59 12.28 -2.46
C GLY A 166 -15.26 10.91 -1.87
N MET A 167 -14.10 10.82 -1.24
CA MET A 167 -13.65 9.60 -0.56
C MET A 167 -13.10 9.97 0.83
N SER A 168 -13.31 9.08 1.79
CA SER A 168 -12.78 9.18 3.15
C SER A 168 -12.01 7.92 3.50
N ILE A 169 -11.03 8.05 4.40
CA ILE A 169 -10.20 6.95 4.87
C ILE A 169 -10.08 7.07 6.39
N GLY A 170 -10.13 5.95 7.10
CA GLY A 170 -9.99 5.98 8.54
C GLY A 170 -9.66 4.63 9.15
N VAL A 171 -9.55 4.64 10.47
CA VAL A 171 -9.39 3.47 11.32
C VAL A 171 -10.29 3.60 12.53
N ASP A 172 -11.01 2.53 12.87
CA ASP A 172 -11.97 2.47 13.99
C ASP A 172 -11.54 1.39 15.00
N HIS A 173 -10.30 1.40 15.41
CA HIS A 173 -9.83 0.53 16.48
C HIS A 173 -10.11 1.14 17.84
N THR A 174 -10.44 0.35 18.86
CA THR A 174 -10.81 0.82 20.21
C THR A 174 -9.74 1.69 20.87
N GLN A 175 -8.47 1.43 20.58
CA GLN A 175 -7.32 2.18 21.10
C GLN A 175 -6.76 3.21 20.10
N TYR A 176 -7.29 3.23 18.87
CA TYR A 176 -6.82 4.15 17.83
C TYR A 176 -7.92 4.41 16.83
N SER A 177 -8.58 5.54 16.93
CA SER A 177 -9.66 5.92 16.03
C SER A 177 -9.39 7.30 15.45
N VAL A 178 -9.26 7.37 14.13
CA VAL A 178 -9.02 8.61 13.39
C VAL A 178 -9.49 8.45 11.95
N SER A 179 -9.95 9.55 11.34
CA SER A 179 -10.34 9.56 9.93
C SER A 179 -10.00 10.87 9.25
N ILE A 180 -9.87 10.83 7.95
CA ILE A 180 -9.77 11.98 7.05
C ILE A 180 -11.00 11.96 6.16
N ASP A 181 -11.81 12.99 6.26
CA ASP A 181 -13.11 13.11 5.57
C ASP A 181 -13.37 14.55 5.10
N PRO A 182 -13.33 14.85 3.82
CA PRO A 182 -12.81 14.00 2.73
C PRO A 182 -11.27 13.98 2.67
N VAL A 183 -10.69 13.02 1.94
CA VAL A 183 -9.27 13.07 1.55
C VAL A 183 -9.04 14.19 0.54
N SER A 184 -7.78 14.60 0.36
CA SER A 184 -7.43 15.61 -0.64
C SER A 184 -7.78 15.16 -2.06
N LEU A 185 -8.11 16.12 -2.93
CA LEU A 185 -8.40 15.84 -4.34
C LEU A 185 -7.20 15.19 -5.05
N ASP A 186 -5.98 15.61 -4.71
CA ASP A 186 -4.77 15.06 -5.30
C ASP A 186 -4.61 13.57 -4.98
N LEU A 187 -4.78 13.19 -3.71
CA LEU A 187 -4.74 11.78 -3.30
C LEU A 187 -5.84 10.98 -4.00
N ARG A 188 -7.09 11.45 -3.91
CA ARG A 188 -8.24 10.80 -4.54
C ARG A 188 -8.00 10.57 -6.04
N ASN A 189 -7.60 11.61 -6.77
CA ASN A 189 -7.36 11.54 -8.21
C ASN A 189 -6.19 10.61 -8.58
N ASN A 190 -5.22 10.44 -7.71
CA ASN A 190 -4.14 9.47 -7.90
C ASN A 190 -4.62 8.04 -7.66
N LEU A 191 -5.43 7.80 -6.64
CA LEU A 191 -5.96 6.46 -6.33
C LEU A 191 -6.98 6.00 -7.37
N VAL A 192 -7.81 6.88 -7.91
CA VAL A 192 -8.80 6.54 -8.96
C VAL A 192 -8.13 5.98 -10.23
N LYS A 193 -6.86 6.27 -10.48
CA LYS A 193 -6.11 5.69 -11.61
C LYS A 193 -5.90 4.18 -11.49
N ASP A 194 -6.04 3.63 -10.30
CA ASP A 194 -5.91 2.20 -10.03
C ASP A 194 -7.22 1.43 -10.31
N LEU A 195 -8.30 2.13 -10.65
CA LEU A 195 -9.63 1.57 -10.89
C LEU A 195 -9.99 1.59 -12.38
N ILE A 196 -10.71 0.58 -12.84
CA ILE A 196 -11.11 0.40 -14.26
C ILE A 196 -12.63 0.30 -14.37
#